data_12bff5f8367708156d0d1d6af63bda0c
#
_entry.id   12bff5f8367708156d0d1d6af63bda0c
#
_cell.length_a   1.000
_cell.length_b   1.000
_cell.length_c   1.000
_cell.angle_alpha   90.00
_cell.angle_beta   90.00
_cell.angle_gamma   90.00
#
_symmetry.space_group_name_H-M   'P 1'
#
loop_
_entity.id
_entity.type
_entity.pdbx_description
1 polymer ?
#
loop_
_entity_poly.entity_id
_entity_poly.type
_entity_poly.pdbx_seq_one_letter_code
_entity_poly.pdbx_strand_id
1 'polypeptide(L)'
;MFVAWRDLRFAKGRFALMGTVVVLITALVGMLSGLTAGLGRENVSAVTGLPADRLAFSAPADGQELSFTDSSVTEEQWRRWAAAPGVESAEPLGVTTVRAEADGRTASVSAFGVRPGSGLAPQEDALRDGRAVLSEGAAEELGLTPGEDLVLSGGRELKVAAVSGDASYSHTPVVWTSLDDWQHLARPAAGGDANGPRATVIALTTADGFDDTDRAAADEAAGTETATRDDALQAIGSFAAENGSLQLMRGFLFVISALVVGAFFTVWTIQRSGDVAVLKALGASTGHLLRDALGQALVLLAAGTAAGTAIAAALGAAVGGSVPFVLDAETVAVPALVMTALGTAGAALSVRRITSVDPLTALGSAR
;
A
#
# COMPACT_ATOMS: atom_id res chain seq x y z
N MET A 1 -37.01 5.43 15.03
CA MET A 1 -35.77 5.77 15.81
C MET A 1 -35.99 5.82 17.34
N PHE A 2 -37.14 6.21 17.87
CA PHE A 2 -37.37 6.25 19.32
C PHE A 2 -37.39 4.85 19.96
N VAL A 3 -37.94 3.85 19.29
CA VAL A 3 -37.98 2.44 19.75
C VAL A 3 -36.55 1.85 19.72
N ALA A 4 -35.77 2.14 18.66
CA ALA A 4 -34.39 1.69 18.50
C ALA A 4 -33.47 2.12 19.66
N TRP A 5 -33.58 3.38 20.10
CA TRP A 5 -32.80 3.91 21.23
C TRP A 5 -33.16 3.28 22.56
N ARG A 6 -34.47 3.00 22.77
CA ARG A 6 -34.95 2.36 23.99
C ARG A 6 -34.51 0.90 24.11
N ASP A 7 -34.52 0.17 22.98
CA ASP A 7 -34.05 -1.23 22.92
C ASP A 7 -32.54 -1.34 23.19
N LEU A 8 -31.73 -0.44 22.63
CA LEU A 8 -30.29 -0.34 22.93
C LEU A 8 -30.00 -0.17 24.42
N ARG A 9 -30.90 0.52 25.13
CA ARG A 9 -30.75 0.81 26.57
C ARG A 9 -31.23 -0.34 27.48
N PHE A 10 -32.14 -1.19 27.03
CA PHE A 10 -32.68 -2.32 27.81
C PHE A 10 -31.96 -3.64 27.58
N ALA A 11 -31.47 -3.91 26.34
CA ALA A 11 -30.79 -5.15 25.99
C ALA A 11 -29.26 -5.01 26.00
N LYS A 12 -28.70 -4.28 26.96
CA LYS A 12 -27.27 -3.88 27.01
C LYS A 12 -26.29 -5.02 26.79
N GLY A 13 -26.51 -6.22 27.34
CA GLY A 13 -25.58 -7.34 27.21
C GLY A 13 -25.43 -7.87 25.78
N ARG A 14 -26.52 -7.94 25.00
CA ARG A 14 -26.52 -8.42 23.62
C ARG A 14 -25.86 -7.43 22.69
N PHE A 15 -26.20 -6.15 22.80
CA PHE A 15 -25.62 -5.07 22.01
C PHE A 15 -24.14 -4.85 22.35
N ALA A 16 -23.75 -5.01 23.62
CA ALA A 16 -22.38 -4.96 24.06
C ALA A 16 -21.55 -6.09 23.40
N LEU A 17 -22.05 -7.32 23.40
CA LEU A 17 -21.36 -8.45 22.75
C LEU A 17 -21.18 -8.21 21.25
N MET A 18 -22.24 -7.81 20.54
CA MET A 18 -22.18 -7.50 19.12
C MET A 18 -21.21 -6.33 18.84
N GLY A 19 -21.34 -5.25 19.64
CA GLY A 19 -20.46 -4.09 19.54
C GLY A 19 -19.00 -4.48 19.77
N THR A 20 -18.71 -5.30 20.78
CA THR A 20 -17.34 -5.79 21.04
C THR A 20 -16.78 -6.57 19.85
N VAL A 21 -17.57 -7.45 19.25
CA VAL A 21 -17.12 -8.21 18.06
C VAL A 21 -16.82 -7.27 16.88
N VAL A 22 -17.71 -6.30 16.61
CA VAL A 22 -17.48 -5.31 15.53
C VAL A 22 -16.22 -4.49 15.83
N VAL A 23 -16.03 -4.03 17.06
CA VAL A 23 -14.85 -3.29 17.51
C VAL A 23 -13.56 -4.11 17.28
N LEU A 24 -13.54 -5.37 17.76
CA LEU A 24 -12.36 -6.23 17.65
C LEU A 24 -12.02 -6.55 16.20
N ILE A 25 -13.03 -6.88 15.39
CA ILE A 25 -12.80 -7.17 13.97
C ILE A 25 -12.31 -5.92 13.24
N THR A 26 -12.92 -4.76 13.49
CA THR A 26 -12.50 -3.51 12.85
C THR A 26 -11.10 -3.10 13.30
N ALA A 27 -10.77 -3.27 14.58
CA ALA A 27 -9.42 -3.03 15.07
C ALA A 27 -8.40 -3.95 14.37
N LEU A 28 -8.71 -5.24 14.23
CA LEU A 28 -7.85 -6.20 13.52
C LEU A 28 -7.68 -5.83 12.04
N VAL A 29 -8.76 -5.49 11.34
CA VAL A 29 -8.71 -5.06 9.94
C VAL A 29 -7.89 -3.78 9.80
N GLY A 30 -8.09 -2.80 10.69
CA GLY A 30 -7.35 -1.54 10.69
C GLY A 30 -5.86 -1.75 10.96
N MET A 31 -5.52 -2.58 11.93
CA MET A 31 -4.11 -2.95 12.22
C MET A 31 -3.45 -3.62 11.02
N LEU A 32 -4.10 -4.60 10.42
CA LEU A 32 -3.55 -5.28 9.24
C LEU A 32 -3.43 -4.32 8.05
N SER A 33 -4.41 -3.44 7.84
CA SER A 33 -4.37 -2.45 6.75
C SER A 33 -3.20 -1.47 6.92
N GLY A 34 -2.99 -0.95 8.13
CA GLY A 34 -1.88 -0.04 8.42
C GLY A 34 -0.51 -0.71 8.27
N LEU A 35 -0.39 -1.96 8.74
CA LEU A 35 0.84 -2.75 8.59
C LEU A 35 1.13 -3.08 7.12
N THR A 36 0.10 -3.53 6.36
CA THR A 36 0.25 -3.83 4.93
C THR A 36 0.66 -2.59 4.13
N ALA A 37 0.08 -1.43 4.45
CA ALA A 37 0.45 -0.17 3.81
C ALA A 37 1.88 0.25 4.17
N GLY A 38 2.29 0.06 5.42
CA GLY A 38 3.65 0.34 5.87
C GLY A 38 4.70 -0.54 5.16
N LEU A 39 4.48 -1.85 5.14
CA LEU A 39 5.34 -2.80 4.41
C LEU A 39 5.39 -2.48 2.91
N GLY A 40 4.23 -2.15 2.31
CA GLY A 40 4.18 -1.70 0.93
C GLY A 40 5.02 -0.43 0.69
N ARG A 41 4.92 0.55 1.59
CA ARG A 41 5.70 1.79 1.50
C ARG A 41 7.20 1.56 1.59
N GLU A 42 7.65 0.72 2.52
CA GLU A 42 9.07 0.32 2.61
C GLU A 42 9.56 -0.41 1.37
N ASN A 43 8.68 -1.07 0.65
CA ASN A 43 9.03 -1.80 -0.55
C ASN A 43 9.19 -0.88 -1.78
N VAL A 44 8.36 0.18 -1.90
CA VAL A 44 8.21 0.92 -3.16
C VAL A 44 8.39 2.43 -3.06
N SER A 45 8.56 3.02 -1.87
CA SER A 45 8.53 4.49 -1.71
C SER A 45 9.59 5.23 -2.51
N ALA A 46 10.74 4.64 -2.74
CA ALA A 46 11.77 5.22 -3.58
C ALA A 46 11.34 5.35 -5.05
N VAL A 47 10.56 4.41 -5.56
CA VAL A 47 10.06 4.44 -6.95
C VAL A 47 8.82 5.33 -7.07
N THR A 48 7.86 5.21 -6.14
CA THR A 48 6.65 6.05 -6.17
C THR A 48 6.94 7.53 -5.92
N GLY A 49 8.03 7.85 -5.24
CA GLY A 49 8.51 9.21 -5.01
C GLY A 49 9.32 9.83 -6.15
N LEU A 50 9.63 9.08 -7.20
CA LEU A 50 10.36 9.63 -8.35
C LEU A 50 9.50 10.66 -9.09
N PRO A 51 10.07 11.81 -9.47
CA PRO A 51 9.42 12.78 -10.35
C PRO A 51 9.48 12.32 -11.81
N ALA A 52 8.86 11.19 -12.09
CA ALA A 52 8.82 10.56 -13.40
C ALA A 52 7.43 9.94 -13.63
N ASP A 53 6.97 9.95 -14.86
CA ASP A 53 5.67 9.38 -15.23
C ASP A 53 5.77 7.90 -15.59
N ARG A 54 6.90 7.54 -16.19
CA ARG A 54 7.16 6.19 -16.72
C ARG A 54 8.61 5.78 -16.45
N LEU A 55 8.84 4.47 -16.45
CA LEU A 55 10.17 3.88 -16.37
C LEU A 55 10.37 2.95 -17.57
N ALA A 56 11.43 3.17 -18.33
CA ALA A 56 11.83 2.29 -19.44
C ALA A 56 12.92 1.32 -18.97
N PHE A 57 12.66 0.05 -19.14
CA PHE A 57 13.55 -1.08 -18.83
C PHE A 57 14.23 -1.55 -20.12
N SER A 58 15.35 -2.25 -20.04
CA SER A 58 15.81 -3.04 -21.17
C SER A 58 14.73 -4.06 -21.55
N ALA A 59 14.48 -4.23 -22.85
CA ALA A 59 13.48 -5.19 -23.29
C ALA A 59 13.80 -6.59 -22.74
N PRO A 60 12.87 -7.23 -22.00
CA PRO A 60 13.11 -8.55 -21.45
C PRO A 60 13.18 -9.60 -22.55
N ALA A 61 13.78 -10.74 -22.26
CA ALA A 61 13.72 -11.88 -23.18
C ALA A 61 12.29 -12.44 -23.28
N ASP A 62 12.01 -13.12 -24.39
CA ASP A 62 10.66 -13.69 -24.63
C ASP A 62 10.13 -14.48 -23.43
N GLY A 63 8.96 -14.06 -22.93
CA GLY A 63 8.28 -14.71 -21.80
C GLY A 63 8.80 -14.33 -20.43
N GLN A 64 9.70 -13.36 -20.31
CA GLN A 64 10.13 -12.79 -19.03
C GLN A 64 9.34 -11.50 -18.73
N GLU A 65 9.10 -11.25 -17.46
CA GLU A 65 8.50 -10.00 -16.98
C GLU A 65 9.56 -8.93 -16.75
N LEU A 66 9.15 -7.67 -16.68
CA LEU A 66 10.03 -6.55 -16.32
C LEU A 66 10.63 -6.78 -14.92
N SER A 67 11.91 -6.47 -14.77
CA SER A 67 12.63 -6.66 -13.50
C SER A 67 13.70 -5.59 -13.33
N PHE A 68 13.73 -4.91 -12.18
CA PHE A 68 14.82 -4.00 -11.83
C PHE A 68 16.17 -4.73 -11.70
N THR A 69 16.14 -5.99 -11.27
CA THR A 69 17.37 -6.78 -11.07
C THR A 69 18.03 -7.19 -12.39
N ASP A 70 17.21 -7.46 -13.41
CA ASP A 70 17.67 -8.01 -14.68
C ASP A 70 17.77 -6.93 -15.77
N SER A 71 17.27 -5.73 -15.52
CA SER A 71 17.33 -4.62 -16.46
C SER A 71 18.68 -3.91 -16.43
N SER A 72 19.18 -3.61 -17.62
CA SER A 72 20.38 -2.79 -17.81
C SER A 72 20.24 -1.99 -19.10
N VAL A 73 20.18 -0.67 -18.97
CA VAL A 73 20.05 0.28 -20.07
C VAL A 73 21.38 1.00 -20.32
N THR A 74 21.63 1.34 -21.56
CA THR A 74 22.86 1.98 -22.03
C THR A 74 22.65 3.47 -22.30
N GLU A 75 23.77 4.20 -22.44
CA GLU A 75 23.74 5.62 -22.78
C GLU A 75 23.04 5.89 -24.13
N GLU A 76 23.20 5.02 -25.10
CA GLU A 76 22.53 5.15 -26.38
C GLU A 76 21.00 5.07 -26.23
N GLN A 77 20.48 4.19 -25.36
CA GLN A 77 19.05 4.02 -25.14
C GLN A 77 18.43 5.27 -24.49
N TRP A 78 19.01 5.81 -23.43
CA TRP A 78 18.42 7.04 -22.83
C TRP A 78 18.60 8.29 -23.69
N ARG A 79 19.64 8.34 -24.57
CA ARG A 79 19.75 9.40 -25.57
C ARG A 79 18.67 9.30 -26.65
N ARG A 80 18.30 8.08 -27.06
CA ARG A 80 17.21 7.85 -28.01
C ARG A 80 15.87 8.30 -27.39
N TRP A 81 15.64 7.95 -26.12
CA TRP A 81 14.48 8.40 -25.37
C TRP A 81 14.43 9.93 -25.24
N ALA A 82 15.54 10.58 -24.92
CA ALA A 82 15.62 12.04 -24.82
C ALA A 82 15.35 12.76 -26.17
N ALA A 83 15.52 12.06 -27.29
CA ALA A 83 15.22 12.59 -28.62
C ALA A 83 13.82 12.20 -29.12
N ALA A 84 13.07 11.37 -28.41
CA ALA A 84 11.76 10.91 -28.83
C ALA A 84 10.70 12.04 -28.70
N PRO A 85 9.78 12.15 -29.67
CA PRO A 85 8.71 13.15 -29.63
C PRO A 85 7.84 12.97 -28.37
N GLY A 86 7.49 14.07 -27.70
CA GLY A 86 6.65 14.05 -26.50
C GLY A 86 7.37 13.63 -25.21
N VAL A 87 8.68 13.39 -25.23
CA VAL A 87 9.49 13.16 -24.04
C VAL A 87 10.12 14.47 -23.59
N GLU A 88 9.86 14.90 -22.37
CA GLU A 88 10.41 16.12 -21.77
C GLU A 88 11.77 15.88 -21.12
N SER A 89 11.92 14.73 -20.44
CA SER A 89 13.19 14.28 -19.90
C SER A 89 13.34 12.76 -19.93
N ALA A 90 14.59 12.31 -20.07
CA ALA A 90 14.97 10.89 -20.04
C ALA A 90 16.26 10.74 -19.24
N GLU A 91 16.12 10.40 -17.95
CA GLU A 91 17.20 10.38 -17.00
C GLU A 91 17.57 8.95 -16.59
N PRO A 92 18.85 8.53 -16.71
CA PRO A 92 19.27 7.22 -16.26
C PRO A 92 19.17 7.11 -14.74
N LEU A 93 18.62 6.01 -14.26
CA LEU A 93 18.51 5.66 -12.86
C LEU A 93 19.13 4.28 -12.62
N GLY A 94 20.18 4.24 -11.84
CA GLY A 94 20.79 3.01 -11.36
C GLY A 94 20.15 2.57 -10.03
N VAL A 95 19.82 1.30 -9.90
CA VAL A 95 19.29 0.71 -8.66
C VAL A 95 20.07 -0.56 -8.33
N THR A 96 20.62 -0.65 -7.12
CA THR A 96 21.30 -1.86 -6.65
C THR A 96 21.29 -1.92 -5.12
N THR A 97 21.09 -3.10 -4.56
CA THR A 97 21.17 -3.30 -3.11
C THR A 97 22.61 -3.70 -2.74
N VAL A 98 23.17 -2.99 -1.77
CA VAL A 98 24.56 -3.17 -1.33
C VAL A 98 24.64 -3.12 0.19
N ARG A 99 25.77 -3.61 0.73
CA ARG A 99 26.13 -3.42 2.11
C ARG A 99 26.78 -2.05 2.30
N ALA A 100 26.36 -1.34 3.34
CA ALA A 100 26.93 -0.10 3.80
C ALA A 100 27.57 -0.29 5.18
N GLU A 101 28.69 0.35 5.42
CA GLU A 101 29.43 0.28 6.69
C GLU A 101 29.81 1.69 7.15
N ALA A 102 29.65 1.96 8.44
CA ALA A 102 30.05 3.21 9.09
C ALA A 102 30.31 2.96 10.59
N ASP A 103 31.46 3.39 11.10
CA ASP A 103 31.83 3.31 12.53
C ASP A 103 31.52 1.95 13.21
N GLY A 104 31.77 0.85 12.48
CA GLY A 104 31.52 -0.51 12.97
C GLY A 104 30.05 -0.95 12.91
N ARG A 105 29.14 -0.12 12.41
CA ARG A 105 27.76 -0.50 12.06
C ARG A 105 27.71 -0.96 10.62
N THR A 106 26.80 -1.86 10.34
CA THR A 106 26.60 -2.41 8.99
C THR A 106 25.11 -2.48 8.73
N ALA A 107 24.69 -2.00 7.55
CA ALA A 107 23.30 -2.08 7.09
C ALA A 107 23.24 -2.53 5.63
N SER A 108 22.11 -3.09 5.23
CA SER A 108 21.76 -3.30 3.81
C SER A 108 21.06 -2.04 3.32
N VAL A 109 21.53 -1.44 2.22
CA VAL A 109 20.92 -0.23 1.67
C VAL A 109 20.73 -0.40 0.16
N SER A 110 19.75 0.31 -0.38
CA SER A 110 19.57 0.42 -1.84
C SER A 110 20.27 1.68 -2.35
N ALA A 111 21.32 1.49 -3.12
CA ALA A 111 22.04 2.58 -3.79
C ALA A 111 21.29 2.99 -5.06
N PHE A 112 20.83 4.23 -5.11
CA PHE A 112 20.19 4.87 -6.26
C PHE A 112 21.18 5.82 -6.93
N GLY A 113 21.66 5.44 -8.10
CA GLY A 113 22.61 6.21 -8.90
C GLY A 113 21.89 7.12 -9.88
N VAL A 114 22.09 8.43 -9.76
CA VAL A 114 21.47 9.44 -10.63
C VAL A 114 22.51 10.40 -11.18
N ARG A 115 22.23 11.03 -12.31
CA ARG A 115 23.05 12.14 -12.79
C ARG A 115 22.80 13.36 -11.88
N PRO A 116 23.86 14.04 -11.40
CA PRO A 116 23.67 15.33 -10.75
C PRO A 116 22.96 16.33 -11.68
N GLY A 117 21.93 17.00 -11.19
CA GLY A 117 21.12 17.91 -12.00
C GLY A 117 19.94 17.25 -12.73
N SER A 118 19.66 15.95 -12.49
CA SER A 118 18.57 15.20 -13.13
C SER A 118 17.17 15.45 -12.53
N GLY A 119 17.09 16.04 -11.35
CA GLY A 119 15.84 16.19 -10.59
C GLY A 119 15.38 14.94 -9.87
N LEU A 120 16.04 13.79 -10.02
CA LEU A 120 15.58 12.52 -9.47
C LEU A 120 15.88 12.32 -7.97
N ALA A 121 16.93 12.93 -7.45
CA ALA A 121 17.34 12.78 -6.06
C ALA A 121 16.85 13.95 -5.18
N PRO A 122 16.53 13.73 -3.89
CA PRO A 122 16.36 14.82 -2.96
C PRO A 122 17.69 15.54 -2.71
N GLN A 123 17.65 16.83 -2.38
CA GLN A 123 18.86 17.64 -2.08
C GLN A 123 19.93 17.56 -3.19
N GLU A 124 19.51 17.60 -4.42
CA GLU A 124 20.33 17.36 -5.60
C GLU A 124 21.57 18.25 -5.70
N ASP A 125 21.47 19.49 -5.27
CA ASP A 125 22.60 20.45 -5.21
C ASP A 125 23.77 19.94 -4.34
N ALA A 126 23.50 19.04 -3.40
CA ALA A 126 24.49 18.42 -2.52
C ALA A 126 25.12 17.16 -3.14
N LEU A 127 24.47 16.56 -4.16
CA LEU A 127 24.88 15.30 -4.75
C LEU A 127 25.97 15.51 -5.84
N ARG A 128 27.10 14.86 -5.67
CA ARG A 128 28.25 14.88 -6.59
C ARG A 128 29.07 13.59 -6.41
N ASP A 129 30.00 13.35 -7.30
CA ASP A 129 30.93 12.22 -7.18
C ASP A 129 31.65 12.23 -5.82
N GLY A 130 31.70 11.09 -5.18
CA GLY A 130 32.23 10.91 -3.85
C GLY A 130 31.32 11.43 -2.71
N ARG A 131 30.07 11.79 -3.03
CA ARG A 131 29.08 12.22 -2.03
C ARG A 131 27.78 11.45 -2.15
N ALA A 132 27.11 11.27 -1.00
CA ALA A 132 25.83 10.59 -0.93
C ALA A 132 24.81 11.45 -0.16
N VAL A 133 23.53 11.32 -0.55
CA VAL A 133 22.38 11.76 0.25
C VAL A 133 21.71 10.52 0.80
N LEU A 134 21.51 10.48 2.13
CA LEU A 134 20.91 9.33 2.80
C LEU A 134 19.42 9.60 3.05
N SER A 135 18.60 8.55 2.95
CA SER A 135 17.28 8.59 3.57
C SER A 135 17.43 8.60 5.10
N GLU A 136 16.38 9.06 5.81
CA GLU A 136 16.37 9.08 7.28
C GLU A 136 16.62 7.68 7.85
N GLY A 137 16.01 6.64 7.28
CA GLY A 137 16.23 5.26 7.68
C GLY A 137 17.68 4.80 7.50
N ALA A 138 18.35 5.16 6.40
CA ALA A 138 19.76 4.83 6.18
C ALA A 138 20.67 5.54 7.19
N ALA A 139 20.38 6.80 7.48
CA ALA A 139 21.13 7.58 8.46
C ALA A 139 20.96 7.02 9.89
N GLU A 140 19.75 6.61 10.26
CA GLU A 140 19.44 6.03 11.57
C GLU A 140 20.11 4.66 11.77
N GLU A 141 19.98 3.75 10.80
CA GLU A 141 20.58 2.41 10.89
C GLU A 141 22.11 2.45 10.98
N LEU A 142 22.74 3.33 10.19
CA LEU A 142 24.20 3.48 10.17
C LEU A 142 24.71 4.44 11.26
N GLY A 143 23.84 5.24 11.87
CA GLY A 143 24.18 6.26 12.85
C GLY A 143 24.98 7.41 12.26
N LEU A 144 24.69 7.78 11.00
CA LEU A 144 25.43 8.80 10.25
C LEU A 144 24.71 10.15 10.24
N THR A 145 25.54 11.19 10.28
CA THR A 145 25.12 12.58 10.10
C THR A 145 25.86 13.24 8.93
N PRO A 146 25.36 14.35 8.39
CA PRO A 146 26.06 15.05 7.31
C PRO A 146 27.51 15.42 7.67
N GLY A 147 28.43 15.11 6.76
CA GLY A 147 29.87 15.34 6.94
C GLY A 147 30.68 14.10 7.31
N GLU A 148 30.03 13.01 7.72
CA GLU A 148 30.68 11.74 8.04
C GLU A 148 30.90 10.88 6.81
N ASP A 149 31.72 9.84 6.96
CA ASP A 149 32.11 8.98 5.84
C ASP A 149 31.32 7.66 5.88
N LEU A 150 30.87 7.24 4.71
CA LEU A 150 30.12 6.01 4.43
C LEU A 150 30.93 5.13 3.51
N VAL A 151 31.11 3.86 3.84
CA VAL A 151 31.74 2.87 2.98
C VAL A 151 30.69 1.95 2.38
N LEU A 152 30.58 1.91 1.07
CA LEU A 152 29.72 0.97 0.36
C LEU A 152 30.51 -0.26 -0.12
N SER A 153 29.81 -1.34 -0.43
CA SER A 153 30.41 -2.58 -0.93
C SER A 153 31.46 -2.31 -2.01
N GLY A 154 32.55 -3.07 -1.97
CA GLY A 154 33.69 -2.84 -2.88
C GLY A 154 34.69 -1.77 -2.41
N GLY A 155 34.50 -1.22 -1.21
CA GLY A 155 35.42 -0.22 -0.62
C GLY A 155 35.20 1.19 -1.17
N ARG A 156 34.03 1.48 -1.76
CA ARG A 156 33.71 2.84 -2.22
C ARG A 156 33.39 3.73 -1.02
N GLU A 157 34.26 4.68 -0.73
CA GLU A 157 34.08 5.69 0.31
C GLU A 157 33.31 6.89 -0.25
N LEU A 158 32.24 7.28 0.42
CA LEU A 158 31.41 8.43 0.09
C LEU A 158 31.23 9.30 1.35
N LYS A 159 31.20 10.61 1.14
CA LYS A 159 30.89 11.56 2.22
C LYS A 159 29.39 11.85 2.24
N VAL A 160 28.76 11.71 3.40
CA VAL A 160 27.36 12.08 3.58
C VAL A 160 27.20 13.59 3.39
N ALA A 161 26.51 13.97 2.32
CA ALA A 161 26.25 15.37 1.99
C ALA A 161 25.01 15.92 2.69
N ALA A 162 23.95 15.11 2.80
CA ALA A 162 22.70 15.44 3.44
C ALA A 162 21.95 14.18 3.87
N VAL A 163 20.95 14.35 4.74
CA VAL A 163 19.94 13.36 5.08
C VAL A 163 18.59 13.94 4.69
N SER A 164 17.80 13.22 3.90
CA SER A 164 16.52 13.74 3.38
C SER A 164 15.56 12.64 2.97
N GLY A 165 14.32 12.75 3.48
CA GLY A 165 13.20 11.87 3.14
C GLY A 165 13.31 10.47 3.74
N ASP A 166 12.25 9.69 3.52
CA ASP A 166 12.08 8.34 4.07
C ASP A 166 12.04 7.27 2.96
N ALA A 167 12.74 7.51 1.85
CA ALA A 167 12.74 6.61 0.71
C ALA A 167 13.32 5.24 1.05
N SER A 168 12.58 4.19 0.66
CA SER A 168 12.97 2.79 0.79
C SER A 168 12.65 2.02 -0.49
N TYR A 169 13.43 0.98 -0.77
CA TYR A 169 13.28 0.09 -1.91
C TYR A 169 13.56 -1.33 -1.47
N SER A 170 12.63 -2.26 -1.76
CA SER A 170 12.78 -3.67 -1.39
C SER A 170 13.16 -3.87 0.09
N HIS A 171 12.45 -3.15 0.98
CA HIS A 171 12.66 -3.13 2.45
C HIS A 171 14.03 -2.66 2.92
N THR A 172 14.77 -1.97 2.09
CA THR A 172 16.04 -1.37 2.47
C THR A 172 16.01 0.15 2.30
N PRO A 173 16.58 0.92 3.22
CA PRO A 173 16.63 2.36 3.10
C PRO A 173 17.53 2.80 1.94
N VAL A 174 17.22 3.96 1.36
CA VAL A 174 17.91 4.44 0.15
C VAL A 174 19.10 5.33 0.47
N VAL A 175 20.16 5.11 -0.30
CA VAL A 175 21.34 5.98 -0.41
C VAL A 175 21.43 6.48 -1.84
N TRP A 176 21.24 7.79 -2.04
CA TRP A 176 21.40 8.43 -3.34
C TRP A 176 22.88 8.73 -3.60
N THR A 177 23.38 8.31 -4.76
CA THR A 177 24.77 8.52 -5.19
C THR A 177 24.79 9.13 -6.58
N SER A 178 25.96 9.62 -7.04
CA SER A 178 26.11 9.90 -8.46
C SER A 178 26.02 8.61 -9.28
N LEU A 179 25.63 8.74 -10.55
CA LEU A 179 25.57 7.58 -11.45
C LEU A 179 26.95 6.95 -11.62
N ASP A 180 28.02 7.75 -11.63
CA ASP A 180 29.39 7.27 -11.73
C ASP A 180 29.80 6.46 -10.50
N ASP A 181 29.48 6.91 -9.29
CA ASP A 181 29.69 6.14 -8.06
C ASP A 181 28.90 4.82 -8.07
N TRP A 182 27.64 4.87 -8.50
CA TRP A 182 26.80 3.69 -8.61
C TRP A 182 27.36 2.66 -9.60
N GLN A 183 27.90 3.08 -10.73
CA GLN A 183 28.50 2.16 -11.73
C GLN A 183 29.68 1.35 -11.17
N HIS A 184 30.37 1.88 -10.17
CA HIS A 184 31.44 1.14 -9.48
C HIS A 184 30.87 0.08 -8.50
N LEU A 185 29.64 0.26 -8.02
CA LEU A 185 28.97 -0.65 -7.09
C LEU A 185 28.22 -1.77 -7.82
N ALA A 186 27.60 -1.44 -8.96
CA ALA A 186 26.77 -2.36 -9.71
C ALA A 186 27.61 -3.33 -10.53
N ARG A 187 27.34 -4.63 -10.39
CA ARG A 187 27.91 -5.63 -11.30
C ARG A 187 27.25 -5.51 -12.66
N PRO A 188 28.00 -5.70 -13.77
CA PRO A 188 27.38 -5.79 -15.09
C PRO A 188 26.34 -6.91 -15.10
N ALA A 189 25.15 -6.65 -15.68
CA ALA A 189 24.20 -7.71 -15.97
C ALA A 189 24.81 -8.73 -16.94
N ALA A 190 24.43 -9.99 -16.82
CA ALA A 190 24.94 -11.06 -17.69
C ALA A 190 24.59 -10.73 -19.15
N GLY A 191 25.64 -10.51 -20.00
CA GLY A 191 25.48 -10.20 -21.43
C GLY A 191 25.50 -8.71 -21.81
N GLY A 192 25.62 -7.78 -20.83
CA GLY A 192 25.77 -6.35 -21.10
C GLY A 192 27.22 -5.97 -21.42
N ASP A 193 27.42 -4.92 -22.25
CA ASP A 193 28.74 -4.34 -22.49
C ASP A 193 29.30 -3.78 -21.17
N ALA A 194 30.37 -4.40 -20.67
CA ALA A 194 30.99 -4.06 -19.39
C ALA A 194 31.70 -2.67 -19.39
N ASN A 195 31.86 -2.03 -20.56
CA ASN A 195 32.73 -0.89 -20.73
C ASN A 195 32.05 0.45 -21.04
N GLY A 196 30.71 0.52 -21.07
CA GLY A 196 29.97 1.76 -21.34
C GLY A 196 29.17 2.28 -20.14
N PRO A 197 28.77 3.58 -20.15
CA PRO A 197 27.85 4.12 -19.18
C PRO A 197 26.52 3.33 -19.19
N ARG A 198 26.07 2.89 -18.03
CA ARG A 198 24.86 2.07 -17.86
C ARG A 198 24.05 2.53 -16.66
N ALA A 199 22.79 2.17 -16.67
CA ALA A 199 21.87 2.35 -15.55
C ALA A 199 20.90 1.15 -15.48
N THR A 200 20.07 1.07 -14.47
CA THR A 200 19.06 0.01 -14.36
C THR A 200 17.87 0.30 -15.25
N VAL A 201 17.35 1.50 -15.20
CA VAL A 201 16.17 1.97 -15.95
C VAL A 201 16.37 3.42 -16.41
N ILE A 202 15.48 3.88 -17.28
CA ILE A 202 15.40 5.29 -17.68
C ILE A 202 14.13 5.87 -17.07
N ALA A 203 14.25 6.89 -16.23
CA ALA A 203 13.14 7.65 -15.70
C ALA A 203 12.70 8.69 -16.74
N LEU A 204 11.42 8.64 -17.12
CA LEU A 204 10.85 9.45 -18.18
C LEU A 204 9.80 10.41 -17.63
N THR A 205 9.91 11.68 -18.03
CA THR A 205 8.83 12.65 -17.93
C THR A 205 8.29 12.93 -19.33
N THR A 206 7.00 12.87 -19.49
CA THR A 206 6.33 12.96 -20.79
C THR A 206 5.37 14.13 -20.83
N ALA A 207 5.24 14.74 -22.02
CA ALA A 207 4.30 15.83 -22.23
C ALA A 207 2.84 15.34 -22.23
N ASP A 208 1.93 16.28 -21.99
CA ASP A 208 0.50 16.04 -22.16
C ASP A 208 0.22 15.56 -23.61
N GLY A 209 -0.42 14.40 -23.74
CA GLY A 209 -0.78 13.80 -25.04
C GLY A 209 0.19 12.72 -25.54
N PHE A 210 1.25 12.40 -24.78
CA PHE A 210 2.09 11.23 -25.06
C PHE A 210 1.27 9.93 -24.91
N ASP A 211 1.00 9.28 -26.01
CA ASP A 211 0.08 8.11 -26.04
C ASP A 211 0.83 6.76 -26.17
N ASP A 212 0.08 5.67 -26.21
CA ASP A 212 0.65 4.33 -26.34
C ASP A 212 1.29 4.08 -27.72
N THR A 213 0.95 4.83 -28.75
CA THR A 213 1.55 4.72 -30.07
C THR A 213 2.93 5.36 -30.06
N ASP A 214 3.07 6.54 -29.46
CA ASP A 214 4.35 7.25 -29.30
C ASP A 214 5.29 6.41 -28.43
N ARG A 215 4.78 5.85 -27.34
CA ARG A 215 5.51 4.96 -26.45
C ARG A 215 6.05 3.73 -27.19
N ALA A 216 5.18 3.03 -27.93
CA ALA A 216 5.59 1.81 -28.64
C ALA A 216 6.66 2.09 -29.71
N ALA A 217 6.54 3.21 -30.43
CA ALA A 217 7.54 3.63 -31.42
C ALA A 217 8.90 3.96 -30.77
N ALA A 218 8.88 4.64 -29.61
CA ALA A 218 10.09 4.98 -28.87
C ALA A 218 10.75 3.73 -28.25
N ASP A 219 9.94 2.80 -27.70
CA ASP A 219 10.39 1.52 -27.17
C ASP A 219 11.08 0.69 -28.25
N GLU A 220 10.49 0.56 -29.45
CA GLU A 220 11.07 -0.15 -30.58
C GLU A 220 12.40 0.49 -31.01
N ALA A 221 12.43 1.82 -31.10
CA ALA A 221 13.63 2.55 -31.49
C ALA A 221 14.78 2.42 -30.47
N ALA A 222 14.44 2.41 -29.17
CA ALA A 222 15.42 2.31 -28.09
C ALA A 222 15.77 0.86 -27.70
N GLY A 223 14.97 -0.13 -28.09
CA GLY A 223 15.09 -1.52 -27.64
C GLY A 223 14.78 -1.66 -26.14
N THR A 224 13.70 -1.01 -25.71
CA THR A 224 13.25 -0.98 -24.32
C THR A 224 11.79 -1.43 -24.21
N GLU A 225 11.33 -1.63 -23.00
CA GLU A 225 9.92 -1.80 -22.66
C GLU A 225 9.56 -0.86 -21.52
N THR A 226 8.56 -0.01 -21.74
CA THR A 226 8.19 1.07 -20.81
C THR A 226 6.90 0.76 -20.07
N ALA A 227 6.97 0.85 -18.75
CA ALA A 227 5.83 0.77 -17.86
C ALA A 227 5.48 2.15 -17.27
N THR A 228 4.22 2.37 -16.87
CA THR A 228 3.89 3.49 -15.99
C THR A 228 4.64 3.33 -14.66
N ARG A 229 4.83 4.42 -13.92
CA ARG A 229 5.47 4.34 -12.61
C ARG A 229 4.79 3.33 -11.68
N ASP A 230 3.46 3.27 -11.70
CA ASP A 230 2.68 2.36 -10.85
C ASP A 230 2.79 0.90 -11.33
N ASP A 231 2.80 0.63 -12.63
CA ASP A 231 3.00 -0.72 -13.17
C ASP A 231 4.44 -1.21 -12.95
N ALA A 232 5.41 -0.32 -12.98
CA ALA A 232 6.81 -0.63 -12.72
C ALA A 232 7.06 -1.16 -11.29
N LEU A 233 6.13 -0.96 -10.35
CA LEU A 233 6.23 -1.54 -9.01
C LEU A 233 6.21 -3.08 -9.06
N GLN A 234 5.54 -3.68 -10.05
CA GLN A 234 5.54 -5.13 -10.24
C GLN A 234 6.91 -5.68 -10.67
N ALA A 235 7.78 -4.82 -11.21
CA ALA A 235 9.16 -5.19 -11.55
C ALA A 235 10.08 -5.25 -10.30
N ILE A 236 9.60 -4.84 -9.12
CA ILE A 236 10.29 -5.01 -7.83
C ILE A 236 9.95 -6.40 -7.31
N GLY A 237 10.91 -7.34 -7.36
CA GLY A 237 10.65 -8.76 -7.06
C GLY A 237 10.05 -9.02 -5.67
N SER A 238 10.49 -8.29 -4.62
CA SER A 238 9.91 -8.38 -3.28
C SER A 238 8.46 -7.93 -3.26
N PHE A 239 8.14 -6.80 -3.89
CA PHE A 239 6.79 -6.28 -3.98
C PHE A 239 5.86 -7.23 -4.75
N ALA A 240 6.28 -7.73 -5.91
CA ALA A 240 5.49 -8.67 -6.71
C ALA A 240 5.16 -9.96 -5.92
N ALA A 241 6.12 -10.50 -5.18
CA ALA A 241 5.94 -11.71 -4.37
C ALA A 241 5.01 -11.49 -3.17
N GLU A 242 5.09 -10.34 -2.51
CA GLU A 242 4.37 -10.07 -1.25
C GLU A 242 2.98 -9.47 -1.47
N ASN A 243 2.85 -8.55 -2.42
CA ASN A 243 1.62 -7.79 -2.64
C ASN A 243 0.42 -8.71 -2.92
N GLY A 244 0.58 -9.75 -3.74
CA GLY A 244 -0.47 -10.72 -4.01
C GLY A 244 -0.96 -11.43 -2.75
N SER A 245 -0.05 -11.88 -1.89
CA SER A 245 -0.35 -12.56 -0.63
C SER A 245 -1.03 -11.63 0.37
N LEU A 246 -0.55 -10.40 0.50
CA LEU A 246 -1.11 -9.39 1.40
C LEU A 246 -2.53 -8.97 0.98
N GLN A 247 -2.77 -8.76 -0.30
CA GLN A 247 -4.09 -8.46 -0.85
C GLN A 247 -5.08 -9.62 -0.65
N LEU A 248 -4.63 -10.85 -0.85
CA LEU A 248 -5.44 -12.05 -0.62
C LEU A 248 -5.82 -12.19 0.87
N MET A 249 -4.88 -12.01 1.79
CA MET A 249 -5.15 -12.03 3.23
C MET A 249 -6.14 -10.96 3.64
N ARG A 250 -5.98 -9.74 3.13
CA ARG A 250 -6.91 -8.63 3.35
C ARG A 250 -8.31 -8.94 2.80
N GLY A 251 -8.39 -9.52 1.61
CA GLY A 251 -9.65 -9.97 1.00
C GLY A 251 -10.36 -11.02 1.86
N PHE A 252 -9.66 -12.05 2.30
CA PHE A 252 -10.21 -13.06 3.21
C PHE A 252 -10.70 -12.46 4.54
N LEU A 253 -9.94 -11.53 5.10
CA LEU A 253 -10.35 -10.89 6.34
C LEU A 253 -11.67 -10.11 6.19
N PHE A 254 -11.87 -9.42 5.06
CA PHE A 254 -13.15 -8.77 4.76
C PHE A 254 -14.30 -9.78 4.60
N VAL A 255 -14.06 -10.90 3.92
CA VAL A 255 -15.07 -11.97 3.76
C VAL A 255 -15.43 -12.58 5.11
N ILE A 256 -14.45 -12.94 5.92
CA ILE A 256 -14.67 -13.49 7.28
C ILE A 256 -15.44 -12.47 8.14
N SER A 257 -15.07 -11.20 8.08
CA SER A 257 -15.74 -10.13 8.81
C SER A 257 -17.21 -10.01 8.40
N ALA A 258 -17.50 -10.04 7.11
CA ALA A 258 -18.86 -10.00 6.58
C ALA A 258 -19.68 -11.20 7.04
N LEU A 259 -19.10 -12.41 7.04
CA LEU A 259 -19.75 -13.64 7.50
C LEU A 259 -20.06 -13.58 9.01
N VAL A 260 -19.10 -13.16 9.83
CA VAL A 260 -19.27 -13.06 11.28
C VAL A 260 -20.33 -12.02 11.62
N VAL A 261 -20.26 -10.82 11.05
CA VAL A 261 -21.27 -9.77 11.26
C VAL A 261 -22.64 -10.25 10.77
N GLY A 262 -22.72 -10.87 9.59
CA GLY A 262 -23.97 -11.43 9.05
C GLY A 262 -24.56 -12.53 9.93
N ALA A 263 -23.74 -13.42 10.47
CA ALA A 263 -24.16 -14.47 11.40
C ALA A 263 -24.74 -13.86 12.70
N PHE A 264 -24.08 -12.86 13.27
CA PHE A 264 -24.59 -12.16 14.46
C PHE A 264 -25.92 -11.48 14.19
N PHE A 265 -26.07 -10.77 13.08
CA PHE A 265 -27.34 -10.15 12.71
C PHE A 265 -28.44 -11.19 12.46
N THR A 266 -28.10 -12.34 11.92
CA THR A 266 -29.04 -13.44 11.71
C THR A 266 -29.57 -13.96 13.06
N VAL A 267 -28.66 -14.27 14.00
CA VAL A 267 -29.03 -14.72 15.34
C VAL A 267 -29.88 -13.66 16.09
N TRP A 268 -29.45 -12.40 16.00
CA TRP A 268 -30.18 -11.29 16.63
C TRP A 268 -31.60 -11.15 16.07
N THR A 269 -31.75 -11.28 14.74
CA THR A 269 -33.05 -11.15 14.08
C THR A 269 -33.96 -12.34 14.40
N ILE A 270 -33.42 -13.56 14.50
CA ILE A 270 -34.16 -14.75 14.94
C ILE A 270 -34.70 -14.55 16.38
N GLN A 271 -33.85 -14.03 17.28
CA GLN A 271 -34.26 -13.75 18.67
C GLN A 271 -35.36 -12.69 18.79
N ARG A 272 -35.51 -11.79 17.84
CA ARG A 272 -36.55 -10.76 17.77
C ARG A 272 -37.77 -11.18 16.93
N SER A 273 -37.79 -12.37 16.38
CA SER A 273 -38.89 -12.83 15.50
C SER A 273 -40.25 -12.78 16.15
N GLY A 274 -40.33 -13.10 17.44
CA GLY A 274 -41.58 -12.97 18.25
C GLY A 274 -42.08 -11.52 18.37
N ASP A 275 -41.19 -10.59 18.70
CA ASP A 275 -41.53 -9.16 18.82
C ASP A 275 -41.96 -8.58 17.45
N VAL A 276 -41.29 -8.99 16.38
CA VAL A 276 -41.62 -8.62 14.98
C VAL A 276 -43.03 -9.17 14.62
N ALA A 277 -43.34 -10.42 14.99
CA ALA A 277 -44.63 -11.02 14.72
C ALA A 277 -45.77 -10.26 15.43
N VAL A 278 -45.56 -9.87 16.69
CA VAL A 278 -46.56 -9.07 17.46
C VAL A 278 -46.74 -7.70 16.79
N LEU A 279 -45.69 -7.00 16.41
CA LEU A 279 -45.77 -5.70 15.75
C LEU A 279 -46.47 -5.79 14.38
N LYS A 280 -46.25 -6.87 13.63
CA LYS A 280 -46.98 -7.15 12.37
C LYS A 280 -48.48 -7.40 12.65
N ALA A 281 -48.83 -8.16 13.68
CA ALA A 281 -50.21 -8.41 14.06
C ALA A 281 -50.93 -7.13 14.50
N LEU A 282 -50.19 -6.15 15.04
CA LEU A 282 -50.70 -4.80 15.39
C LEU A 282 -50.71 -3.84 14.17
N GLY A 283 -50.38 -4.32 12.97
CA GLY A 283 -50.48 -3.54 11.72
C GLY A 283 -49.20 -2.81 11.28
N ALA A 284 -48.05 -3.09 11.90
CA ALA A 284 -46.79 -2.50 11.45
C ALA A 284 -46.42 -3.01 10.05
N SER A 285 -46.08 -2.10 9.11
CA SER A 285 -45.65 -2.47 7.78
C SER A 285 -44.25 -3.09 7.81
N THR A 286 -44.01 -4.07 6.93
CA THR A 286 -42.72 -4.73 6.78
C THR A 286 -41.58 -3.74 6.48
N GLY A 287 -41.87 -2.70 5.68
CA GLY A 287 -40.89 -1.65 5.34
C GLY A 287 -40.49 -0.80 6.55
N HIS A 288 -41.41 -0.53 7.46
CA HIS A 288 -41.16 0.21 8.71
C HIS A 288 -40.22 -0.60 9.64
N LEU A 289 -40.53 -1.90 9.81
CA LEU A 289 -39.72 -2.82 10.63
C LEU A 289 -38.32 -3.02 10.08
N LEU A 290 -38.23 -3.15 8.74
CA LEU A 290 -36.94 -3.25 8.05
C LEU A 290 -36.08 -1.99 8.26
N ARG A 291 -36.68 -0.81 8.09
CA ARG A 291 -35.99 0.47 8.24
C ARG A 291 -35.50 0.71 9.68
N ASP A 292 -36.30 0.31 10.68
CA ASP A 292 -35.93 0.42 12.09
C ASP A 292 -34.77 -0.53 12.45
N ALA A 293 -34.83 -1.79 11.99
CA ALA A 293 -33.79 -2.78 12.21
C ALA A 293 -32.48 -2.40 11.51
N LEU A 294 -32.54 -1.93 10.26
CA LEU A 294 -31.35 -1.44 9.54
C LEU A 294 -30.76 -0.19 10.18
N GLY A 295 -31.62 0.72 10.69
CA GLY A 295 -31.15 1.90 11.42
C GLY A 295 -30.37 1.53 12.70
N GLN A 296 -30.85 0.52 13.45
CA GLN A 296 -30.15 0.00 14.63
C GLN A 296 -28.82 -0.66 14.24
N ALA A 297 -28.82 -1.48 13.17
CA ALA A 297 -27.64 -2.11 12.66
C ALA A 297 -26.57 -1.08 12.23
N LEU A 298 -26.99 -0.04 11.50
CA LEU A 298 -26.09 1.02 11.04
C LEU A 298 -25.48 1.80 12.21
N VAL A 299 -26.27 2.15 13.22
CA VAL A 299 -25.75 2.85 14.41
C VAL A 299 -24.73 1.98 15.15
N LEU A 300 -25.01 0.69 15.33
CA LEU A 300 -24.11 -0.24 16.01
C LEU A 300 -22.81 -0.44 15.22
N LEU A 301 -22.93 -0.63 13.89
CA LEU A 301 -21.79 -0.77 13.00
C LEU A 301 -20.94 0.50 12.98
N ALA A 302 -21.56 1.66 12.81
CA ALA A 302 -20.83 2.93 12.78
C ALA A 302 -20.09 3.20 14.09
N ALA A 303 -20.76 3.00 15.24
CA ALA A 303 -20.14 3.18 16.56
C ALA A 303 -19.02 2.16 16.82
N GLY A 304 -19.28 0.87 16.50
CA GLY A 304 -18.28 -0.20 16.64
C GLY A 304 -17.09 -0.01 15.73
N THR A 305 -17.33 0.36 14.47
CA THR A 305 -16.26 0.67 13.50
C THR A 305 -15.44 1.88 13.94
N ALA A 306 -16.07 2.96 14.38
CA ALA A 306 -15.36 4.13 14.89
C ALA A 306 -14.49 3.80 16.10
N ALA A 307 -15.01 3.03 17.06
CA ALA A 307 -14.24 2.60 18.23
C ALA A 307 -13.08 1.65 17.85
N GLY A 308 -13.34 0.67 16.98
CA GLY A 308 -12.31 -0.26 16.47
C GLY A 308 -11.20 0.45 15.71
N THR A 309 -11.55 1.41 14.85
CA THR A 309 -10.61 2.27 14.13
C THR A 309 -9.78 3.12 15.09
N ALA A 310 -10.40 3.71 16.12
CA ALA A 310 -9.67 4.49 17.12
C ALA A 310 -8.67 3.61 17.90
N ILE A 311 -9.02 2.36 18.23
CA ILE A 311 -8.11 1.40 18.87
C ILE A 311 -6.95 1.05 17.91
N ALA A 312 -7.25 0.76 16.63
CA ALA A 312 -6.21 0.48 15.63
C ALA A 312 -5.23 1.64 15.47
N ALA A 313 -5.75 2.88 15.42
CA ALA A 313 -4.93 4.08 15.32
C ALA A 313 -4.07 4.28 16.58
N ALA A 314 -4.62 4.09 17.77
CA ALA A 314 -3.88 4.22 19.03
C ALA A 314 -2.78 3.16 19.16
N LEU A 315 -3.08 1.89 18.81
CA LEU A 315 -2.08 0.82 18.82
C LEU A 315 -1.01 1.04 17.75
N GLY A 316 -1.42 1.43 16.53
CA GLY A 316 -0.49 1.76 15.44
C GLY A 316 0.47 2.88 15.80
N ALA A 317 -0.05 3.96 16.42
CA ALA A 317 0.79 5.04 16.91
C ALA A 317 1.77 4.60 18.02
N ALA A 318 1.38 3.64 18.85
CA ALA A 318 2.22 3.11 19.93
C ALA A 318 3.36 2.22 19.40
N VAL A 319 3.18 1.52 18.27
CA VAL A 319 4.16 0.60 17.68
C VAL A 319 4.91 1.18 16.49
N GLY A 320 4.50 2.33 15.97
CA GLY A 320 5.01 2.95 14.74
C GLY A 320 6.50 3.33 14.75
N GLY A 321 7.19 3.25 15.91
CA GLY A 321 8.64 3.40 15.98
C GLY A 321 9.43 2.09 15.84
N SER A 322 8.75 0.93 15.84
CA SER A 322 9.40 -0.38 15.79
C SER A 322 8.87 -1.28 14.67
N VAL A 323 7.78 -0.89 14.02
CA VAL A 323 7.12 -1.64 12.95
C VAL A 323 6.65 -0.65 11.88
N PRO A 324 6.82 -0.96 10.58
CA PRO A 324 6.33 -0.11 9.51
C PRO A 324 4.79 -0.05 9.53
N PHE A 325 4.27 0.99 10.11
CA PHE A 325 2.83 1.19 10.25
C PHE A 325 2.41 2.56 9.74
N VAL A 326 1.56 2.57 8.71
CA VAL A 326 1.08 3.81 8.11
C VAL A 326 -0.33 4.12 8.59
N LEU A 327 -0.49 5.32 9.16
CA LEU A 327 -1.78 5.91 9.55
C LEU A 327 -2.06 7.12 8.66
N ASP A 328 -2.73 6.88 7.57
CA ASP A 328 -3.25 7.91 6.69
C ASP A 328 -4.78 7.82 6.54
N ALA A 329 -5.38 8.78 5.85
CA ALA A 329 -6.83 8.79 5.65
C ALA A 329 -7.31 7.55 4.87
N GLU A 330 -6.52 7.03 3.98
CA GLU A 330 -6.86 5.88 3.14
C GLU A 330 -6.81 4.56 3.94
N THR A 331 -5.75 4.33 4.71
CA THR A 331 -5.59 3.13 5.54
C THR A 331 -6.62 3.05 6.67
N VAL A 332 -7.18 4.18 7.08
CA VAL A 332 -8.19 4.27 8.13
C VAL A 332 -9.61 4.27 7.55
N ALA A 333 -9.90 5.13 6.58
CA ALA A 333 -11.26 5.33 6.10
C ALA A 333 -11.75 4.19 5.19
N VAL A 334 -10.90 3.67 4.31
CA VAL A 334 -11.31 2.60 3.38
C VAL A 334 -11.75 1.34 4.12
N PRO A 335 -10.97 0.76 5.06
CA PRO A 335 -11.44 -0.39 5.84
C PRO A 335 -12.71 -0.10 6.63
N ALA A 336 -12.81 1.07 7.26
CA ALA A 336 -13.98 1.46 8.03
C ALA A 336 -15.27 1.52 7.17
N LEU A 337 -15.17 2.10 5.98
CA LEU A 337 -16.28 2.18 5.03
C LEU A 337 -16.67 0.79 4.49
N VAL A 338 -15.70 -0.03 4.11
CA VAL A 338 -15.91 -1.40 3.63
C VAL A 338 -16.59 -2.23 4.72
N MET A 339 -16.09 -2.18 5.96
CA MET A 339 -16.68 -2.90 7.09
C MET A 339 -18.13 -2.46 7.38
N THR A 340 -18.39 -1.15 7.34
CA THR A 340 -19.76 -0.62 7.54
C THR A 340 -20.68 -1.05 6.40
N ALA A 341 -20.22 -1.01 5.15
CA ALA A 341 -21.00 -1.41 3.98
C ALA A 341 -21.32 -2.92 3.99
N LEU A 342 -20.31 -3.77 4.20
CA LEU A 342 -20.47 -5.23 4.28
C LEU A 342 -21.35 -5.64 5.47
N GLY A 343 -21.15 -5.01 6.63
CA GLY A 343 -21.97 -5.26 7.82
C GLY A 343 -23.42 -4.85 7.60
N THR A 344 -23.68 -3.72 6.94
CA THR A 344 -25.03 -3.25 6.62
C THR A 344 -25.70 -4.17 5.59
N ALA A 345 -24.97 -4.63 4.57
CA ALA A 345 -25.47 -5.61 3.60
C ALA A 345 -25.83 -6.95 4.26
N GLY A 346 -24.96 -7.46 5.15
CA GLY A 346 -25.24 -8.67 5.94
C GLY A 346 -26.47 -8.55 6.83
N ALA A 347 -26.63 -7.40 7.52
CA ALA A 347 -27.81 -7.09 8.32
C ALA A 347 -29.08 -7.03 7.45
N ALA A 348 -29.01 -6.37 6.27
CA ALA A 348 -30.15 -6.27 5.36
C ALA A 348 -30.61 -7.64 4.84
N LEU A 349 -29.68 -8.52 4.45
CA LEU A 349 -29.99 -9.88 4.03
C LEU A 349 -30.65 -10.69 5.14
N SER A 350 -30.15 -10.59 6.38
CA SER A 350 -30.68 -11.29 7.56
C SER A 350 -32.09 -10.84 7.90
N VAL A 351 -32.33 -9.52 7.93
CA VAL A 351 -33.66 -8.96 8.24
C VAL A 351 -34.67 -9.26 7.13
N ARG A 352 -34.28 -9.20 5.85
CA ARG A 352 -35.16 -9.56 4.72
C ARG A 352 -35.68 -10.99 4.83
N ARG A 353 -34.82 -11.93 5.22
CA ARG A 353 -35.19 -13.35 5.33
C ARG A 353 -36.26 -13.59 6.41
N ILE A 354 -36.29 -12.83 7.49
CA ILE A 354 -37.23 -13.01 8.61
C ILE A 354 -38.51 -12.21 8.38
N THR A 355 -38.47 -11.06 7.73
CA THR A 355 -39.68 -10.31 7.38
C THR A 355 -40.55 -11.02 6.34
N SER A 356 -40.03 -12.06 5.66
CA SER A 356 -40.80 -12.92 4.74
C SER A 356 -41.54 -14.07 5.44
N VAL A 357 -41.35 -14.30 6.74
CA VAL A 357 -42.04 -15.37 7.50
C VAL A 357 -43.49 -15.00 7.78
N ASP A 358 -44.42 -15.98 7.54
CA ASP A 358 -45.84 -15.82 7.77
C ASP A 358 -46.15 -15.68 9.28
N PRO A 359 -46.91 -14.64 9.71
CA PRO A 359 -47.27 -14.42 11.12
C PRO A 359 -47.98 -15.58 11.80
N LEU A 360 -48.75 -16.36 11.01
CA LEU A 360 -49.54 -17.48 11.55
C LEU A 360 -48.65 -18.68 11.95
N THR A 361 -47.58 -18.93 11.24
CA THR A 361 -46.59 -19.99 11.59
C THR A 361 -45.75 -19.60 12.81
N ALA A 362 -45.43 -18.32 12.97
CA ALA A 362 -44.66 -17.83 14.13
C ALA A 362 -45.41 -17.84 15.45
N LEU A 363 -46.74 -17.62 15.45
CA LEU A 363 -47.59 -17.70 16.64
C LEU A 363 -47.96 -19.15 17.03
N GLY A 364 -47.92 -20.09 16.06
CA GLY A 364 -48.20 -21.50 16.32
C GLY A 364 -47.04 -22.28 16.99
N SER A 365 -45.81 -21.81 16.84
CA SER A 365 -44.60 -22.42 17.43
C SER A 365 -44.25 -21.94 18.86
N ALA A 366 -45.05 -21.07 19.44
CA ALA A 366 -44.89 -20.54 20.80
C ALA A 366 -45.70 -21.31 21.86
N ARG A 367 -46.14 -22.53 21.53
CA ARG A 367 -46.77 -23.45 22.50
C ARG A 367 -45.83 -24.57 22.90
#